data_facdc07dc79a1001317b04db51ecd6d5
#
_entry.id   facdc07dc79a1001317b04db51ecd6d5
#
_cell.length_a   1.000
_cell.length_b   1.000
_cell.length_c   1.000
_cell.angle_alpha   90.00
_cell.angle_beta   90.00
_cell.angle_gamma   90.00
#
_symmetry.space_group_name_H-M   'P 1'
#
loop_
_entity.id
_entity.type
_entity.pdbx_description
1 polymer ?
#
loop_
_entity_poly.entity_id
_entity_poly.type
_entity_poly.pdbx_seq_one_letter_code
_entity_poly.pdbx_strand_id
1 'polypeptide(L)'
;MSRGLGDVYKRQNLDYGNQQRVLAQIRALAARGYTVLLSTHNPEHALRYAHRILALQGGHIAADGPTETALTPQLLQTLYGIQAILAEVPTDRGTVRSLIVTEDME
;
A
#
# COMPACT_ATOMS: atom_id res chain seq x y z
N MET A 1 1.38 2.37 -15.29
CA MET A 1 2.08 1.62 -14.26
C MET A 1 3.56 1.88 -14.29
N SER A 2 4.15 2.00 -13.13
CA SER A 2 5.57 2.29 -13.01
C SER A 2 6.38 1.01 -13.16
N ARG A 3 6.30 0.40 -14.32
CA ARG A 3 6.95 -0.88 -14.53
C ARG A 3 8.45 -0.81 -14.28
N GLY A 4 9.11 0.22 -14.81
CA GLY A 4 10.53 0.36 -14.61
C GLY A 4 10.91 0.47 -13.15
N LEU A 5 10.16 1.26 -12.41
CA LEU A 5 10.41 1.41 -11.00
C LEU A 5 10.17 0.09 -10.26
N GLY A 6 9.08 -0.59 -10.59
CA GLY A 6 8.79 -1.87 -9.97
C GLY A 6 9.84 -2.91 -10.26
N ASP A 7 10.32 -2.95 -11.50
CA ASP A 7 11.36 -3.91 -11.86
C ASP A 7 12.67 -3.63 -11.13
N VAL A 8 13.05 -2.37 -11.06
CA VAL A 8 14.27 -2.00 -10.34
C VAL A 8 14.13 -2.37 -8.87
N TYR A 9 13.00 -2.06 -8.30
CA TYR A 9 12.71 -2.35 -6.92
C TYR A 9 12.89 -3.84 -6.61
N LYS A 10 12.30 -4.68 -7.45
CA LYS A 10 12.34 -6.13 -7.21
C LYS A 10 13.73 -6.70 -7.39
N ARG A 11 14.43 -6.25 -8.43
CA ARG A 11 15.72 -6.82 -8.73
C ARG A 11 16.81 -6.40 -7.77
N GLN A 12 16.70 -5.21 -7.22
CA GLN A 12 17.77 -4.67 -6.41
C GLN A 12 17.66 -4.99 -4.94
N ASN A 13 16.54 -5.61 -4.53
CA ASN A 13 16.38 -5.95 -3.12
C ASN A 13 16.67 -4.75 -2.24
N LEU A 14 16.00 -3.65 -2.51
CA LEU A 14 16.23 -2.42 -1.76
C LEU A 14 15.98 -2.66 -0.29
N ASP A 15 16.85 -2.16 0.55
CA ASP A 15 16.65 -2.26 1.97
C ASP A 15 15.48 -1.35 2.40
N TYR A 16 15.09 -1.50 3.65
CA TYR A 16 13.90 -0.82 4.14
C TYR A 16 14.01 0.70 4.02
N GLY A 17 15.18 1.25 4.35
CA GLY A 17 15.37 2.69 4.25
C GLY A 17 15.26 3.21 2.84
N ASN A 18 15.83 2.49 1.88
CA ASN A 18 15.73 2.87 0.47
C ASN A 18 14.31 2.77 -0.03
N GLN A 19 13.58 1.75 0.39
CA GLN A 19 12.18 1.62 0.02
C GLN A 19 11.38 2.83 0.48
N GLN A 20 11.61 3.26 1.71
CA GLN A 20 10.89 4.41 2.24
C GLN A 20 11.24 5.68 1.49
N ARG A 21 12.50 5.84 1.09
CA ARG A 21 12.90 7.01 0.32
C ARG A 21 12.25 7.05 -1.05
N VAL A 22 12.17 5.90 -1.71
CA VAL A 22 11.51 5.83 -3.02
C VAL A 22 10.03 6.17 -2.89
N LEU A 23 9.36 5.63 -1.88
CA LEU A 23 7.94 5.90 -1.68
C LEU A 23 7.69 7.36 -1.33
N ALA A 24 8.59 7.96 -0.55
CA ALA A 24 8.47 9.38 -0.23
C ALA A 24 8.62 10.24 -1.48
N GLN A 25 9.51 9.87 -2.39
CA GLN A 25 9.66 10.61 -3.65
C GLN A 25 8.42 10.48 -4.52
N ILE A 26 7.84 9.29 -4.57
CA ILE A 26 6.60 9.09 -5.32
C ILE A 26 5.49 9.96 -4.75
N ARG A 27 5.41 10.02 -3.43
CA ARG A 27 4.41 10.85 -2.78
C ARG A 27 4.62 12.33 -3.11
N ALA A 28 5.87 12.77 -3.13
CA ALA A 28 6.18 14.15 -3.47
C ALA A 28 5.79 14.47 -4.90
N LEU A 29 6.02 13.55 -5.83
CA LEU A 29 5.62 13.74 -7.22
C LEU A 29 4.10 13.84 -7.33
N ALA A 30 3.38 12.98 -6.63
CA ALA A 30 1.91 13.03 -6.66
C ALA A 30 1.41 14.35 -6.10
N ALA A 31 2.04 14.87 -5.06
CA ALA A 31 1.65 16.15 -4.49
C ALA A 31 1.88 17.31 -5.45
N ARG A 32 2.77 17.14 -6.42
CA ARG A 32 3.04 18.16 -7.43
C ARG A 32 2.15 18.04 -8.66
N GLY A 33 1.16 17.16 -8.61
CA GLY A 33 0.18 17.03 -9.68
C GLY A 33 0.43 15.89 -10.64
N TYR A 34 1.49 15.11 -10.44
CA TYR A 34 1.74 13.95 -11.30
C TYR A 34 0.86 12.79 -10.88
N THR A 35 0.42 12.02 -11.87
CA THR A 35 -0.28 10.77 -11.61
C THR A 35 0.75 9.66 -11.58
N VAL A 36 0.82 8.93 -10.48
CA VAL A 36 1.80 7.86 -10.31
C VAL A 36 1.05 6.56 -10.09
N LEU A 37 1.41 5.56 -10.88
CA LEU A 37 0.83 4.22 -10.77
C LEU A 37 1.92 3.26 -10.33
N LEU A 38 1.67 2.57 -9.22
CA LEU A 38 2.66 1.69 -8.62
C LEU A 38 2.03 0.35 -8.26
N SER A 39 2.72 -0.73 -8.61
CA SER A 39 2.35 -2.08 -8.19
C SER A 39 3.07 -2.42 -6.91
N THR A 40 2.34 -3.01 -5.97
CA THR A 40 2.97 -3.45 -4.72
C THR A 40 2.26 -4.68 -4.18
N HIS A 41 3.00 -5.50 -3.47
CA HIS A 41 2.43 -6.61 -2.72
C HIS A 41 2.25 -6.27 -1.25
N ASN A 42 2.66 -5.09 -0.84
CA ASN A 42 2.63 -4.70 0.56
C ASN A 42 1.45 -3.78 0.81
N PRO A 43 0.43 -4.25 1.54
CA PRO A 43 -0.76 -3.44 1.77
C PRO A 43 -0.49 -2.19 2.61
N GLU A 44 0.56 -2.21 3.43
CA GLU A 44 0.90 -1.01 4.19
C GLU A 44 1.38 0.11 3.30
N HIS A 45 2.08 -0.21 2.21
CA HIS A 45 2.49 0.81 1.27
C HIS A 45 1.26 1.47 0.65
N ALA A 46 0.27 0.69 0.28
CA ALA A 46 -0.96 1.23 -0.27
C ALA A 46 -1.68 2.08 0.77
N LEU A 47 -1.74 1.59 2.00
CA LEU A 47 -2.44 2.31 3.06
C LEU A 47 -1.84 3.68 3.33
N ARG A 48 -0.53 3.77 3.29
CA ARG A 48 0.17 4.99 3.68
C ARG A 48 0.42 5.96 2.54
N TYR A 49 0.54 5.46 1.30
CA TYR A 49 1.00 6.30 0.21
C TYR A 49 0.02 6.42 -0.94
N ALA A 50 -0.93 5.52 -1.07
CA ALA A 50 -1.85 5.54 -2.20
C ALA A 50 -3.11 6.31 -1.87
N HIS A 51 -3.56 7.11 -2.82
CA HIS A 51 -4.86 7.78 -2.71
C HIS A 51 -5.98 6.87 -3.16
N ARG A 52 -5.65 5.94 -4.06
CA ARG A 52 -6.63 5.04 -4.65
C ARG A 52 -5.97 3.71 -4.88
N ILE A 53 -6.71 2.64 -4.67
CA ILE A 53 -6.18 1.30 -4.88
C ILE A 53 -7.00 0.55 -5.90
N LEU A 54 -6.34 -0.39 -6.54
CA LEU A 54 -6.96 -1.39 -7.39
C LEU A 54 -6.38 -2.73 -6.97
N ALA A 55 -7.21 -3.55 -6.34
CA ALA A 55 -6.79 -4.84 -5.83
C ALA A 55 -7.21 -5.93 -6.78
N LEU A 56 -6.26 -6.79 -7.12
CA LEU A 56 -6.49 -7.88 -8.06
C LEU A 56 -6.30 -9.22 -7.37
N GLN A 57 -7.18 -10.14 -7.66
CA GLN A 57 -7.09 -11.50 -7.14
C GLN A 57 -7.69 -12.47 -8.13
N GLY A 58 -6.91 -13.50 -8.49
CA GLY A 58 -7.40 -14.54 -9.39
C GLY A 58 -7.86 -14.03 -10.73
N GLY A 59 -7.21 -12.99 -11.24
CA GLY A 59 -7.58 -12.39 -12.52
C GLY A 59 -8.78 -11.48 -12.47
N HIS A 60 -9.28 -11.20 -11.27
CA HIS A 60 -10.46 -10.36 -11.10
C HIS A 60 -10.13 -9.15 -10.24
N ILE A 61 -10.90 -8.10 -10.40
CA ILE A 61 -10.79 -6.93 -9.56
C ILE A 61 -11.53 -7.20 -8.26
N ALA A 62 -10.80 -7.28 -7.16
CA ALA A 62 -11.38 -7.50 -5.85
C ALA A 62 -11.86 -6.20 -5.22
N ALA A 63 -11.20 -5.09 -5.52
CA ALA A 63 -11.61 -3.79 -5.00
C ALA A 63 -11.02 -2.71 -5.88
N ASP A 64 -11.72 -1.60 -5.98
CA ASP A 64 -11.29 -0.43 -6.75
C ASP A 64 -11.93 0.79 -6.11
N GLY A 65 -11.13 1.72 -5.67
CA GLY A 65 -11.67 2.94 -5.09
C GLY A 65 -10.65 3.66 -4.22
N PRO A 66 -11.12 4.73 -3.56
CA PRO A 66 -10.24 5.45 -2.65
C PRO A 66 -9.73 4.54 -1.54
N THR A 67 -8.47 4.73 -1.17
CA THR A 67 -7.84 3.87 -0.17
C THR A 67 -8.64 3.86 1.13
N GLU A 68 -9.16 5.00 1.53
CA GLU A 68 -9.87 5.11 2.80
C GLU A 68 -11.07 4.19 2.88
N THR A 69 -11.77 3.96 1.76
CA THR A 69 -12.98 3.16 1.76
C THR A 69 -12.77 1.78 1.18
N ALA A 70 -11.81 1.60 0.29
CA ALA A 70 -11.61 0.33 -0.40
C ALA A 70 -10.70 -0.62 0.36
N LEU A 71 -9.72 -0.08 1.07
CA LEU A 71 -8.78 -0.91 1.82
C LEU A 71 -9.34 -1.17 3.21
N THR A 72 -9.94 -2.34 3.38
CA THR A 72 -10.66 -2.71 4.60
C THR A 72 -10.09 -3.99 5.17
N PRO A 73 -10.37 -4.29 6.45
CA PRO A 73 -9.98 -5.58 7.00
C PRO A 73 -10.57 -6.76 6.23
N GLN A 74 -11.78 -6.60 5.70
CA GLN A 74 -12.39 -7.67 4.90
C GLN A 74 -11.61 -7.93 3.63
N LEU A 75 -11.15 -6.87 2.98
CA LEU A 75 -10.34 -7.04 1.77
C LEU A 75 -9.03 -7.72 2.09
N LEU A 76 -8.40 -7.38 3.20
CA LEU A 76 -7.16 -8.01 3.60
C LEU A 76 -7.33 -9.49 3.89
N GLN A 77 -8.45 -9.86 4.49
CA GLN A 77 -8.75 -11.27 4.69
C GLN A 77 -8.93 -11.99 3.36
N THR A 78 -9.62 -11.35 2.43
CA THR A 78 -9.85 -11.94 1.11
C THR A 78 -8.54 -12.11 0.34
N LEU A 79 -7.67 -11.12 0.37
CA LEU A 79 -6.45 -11.13 -0.43
C LEU A 79 -5.35 -11.98 0.20
N TYR A 80 -5.21 -11.94 1.51
CA TYR A 80 -4.04 -12.51 2.18
C TYR A 80 -4.39 -13.59 3.19
N GLY A 81 -5.67 -13.78 3.51
CA GLY A 81 -6.06 -14.77 4.49
C GLY A 81 -5.64 -14.42 5.90
N ILE A 82 -5.57 -13.15 6.21
CA ILE A 82 -5.18 -12.70 7.54
C ILE A 82 -6.31 -11.91 8.20
N GLN A 83 -6.26 -11.86 9.51
CA GLN A 83 -7.11 -10.96 10.27
C GLN A 83 -6.29 -9.78 10.71
N ALA A 84 -6.77 -8.59 10.39
CA ALA A 84 -6.04 -7.37 10.66
C ALA A 84 -7.00 -6.25 10.99
N ILE A 85 -6.48 -5.25 11.68
CA ILE A 85 -7.23 -4.03 11.92
C ILE A 85 -6.45 -2.86 11.36
N LEU A 86 -7.16 -1.80 11.07
CA LEU A 86 -6.55 -0.54 10.64
C LEU A 86 -6.63 0.40 11.83
N ALA A 87 -5.48 0.81 12.32
CA ALA A 87 -5.39 1.66 13.49
C ALA A 87 -4.84 3.01 13.12
N GLU A 88 -5.24 4.03 13.86
CA GLU A 88 -4.68 5.36 13.72
C GLU A 88 -3.69 5.58 14.83
N VAL A 89 -2.47 5.90 14.47
CA VAL A 89 -1.38 6.07 15.42
C VAL A 89 -0.97 7.54 15.43
N PRO A 90 -1.07 8.21 16.57
CA PRO A 90 -0.63 9.61 16.64
C PRO A 90 0.89 9.68 16.60
N THR A 91 1.39 10.61 15.82
CA THR A 91 2.82 10.87 15.73
C THR A 91 3.04 12.38 15.84
N ASP A 92 4.30 12.76 15.94
CA ASP A 92 4.63 14.19 16.00
C ASP A 92 4.35 14.89 14.67
N ARG A 93 4.06 14.13 13.61
CA ARG A 93 3.71 14.69 12.29
C ARG A 93 2.26 14.49 11.96
N GLY A 94 1.43 14.16 12.95
CA GLY A 94 0.02 13.92 12.72
C GLY A 94 -0.32 12.46 12.88
N THR A 95 -1.53 12.11 12.52
CA THR A 95 -2.03 10.74 12.67
C THR A 95 -1.69 9.93 11.44
N VAL A 96 -1.15 8.74 11.66
CA VAL A 96 -0.77 7.80 10.61
C VAL A 96 -1.61 6.54 10.76
N ARG A 97 -2.17 6.06 9.65
CA ARG A 97 -2.91 4.81 9.63
C ARG A 97 -1.92 3.67 9.48
N SER A 98 -2.15 2.63 10.25
CA SER A 98 -1.26 1.47 10.25
C SER A 98 -2.08 0.19 10.24
N LEU A 99 -1.48 -0.84 9.69
CA LEU A 99 -2.08 -2.16 9.60
C LEU A 99 -1.50 -3.03 10.69
N ILE A 100 -2.37 -3.60 11.52
CA ILE A 100 -1.94 -4.48 12.60
C ILE A 100 -2.56 -5.86 12.37
N VAL A 101 -1.71 -6.85 12.13
CA VAL A 101 -2.16 -8.22 11.94
C VAL A 101 -2.46 -8.80 13.30
N THR A 102 -3.69 -9.23 13.50
CA THR A 102 -4.12 -9.77 14.78
C THR A 102 -4.10 -11.28 14.80
N GLU A 103 -4.24 -11.91 13.63
CA GLU A 103 -4.25 -13.37 13.59
C GLU A 103 -4.05 -13.85 12.16
N ASP A 104 -3.17 -14.82 11.97
CA ASP A 104 -3.01 -15.48 10.69
C ASP A 104 -4.11 -16.52 10.52
N MET A 105 -4.70 -16.56 9.32
CA MET A 105 -5.68 -17.57 8.96
C MET A 105 -4.96 -18.69 8.25
N GLU A 106 -4.89 -19.82 8.87
CA GLU A 106 -4.18 -20.96 8.32
C GLU A 106 -5.08 -21.82 7.47
#